data_e6be811a1bbc925994199e6e4b66add4
#
_entry.id   e6be811a1bbc925994199e6e4b66add4
#
_cell.length_a   1.000
_cell.length_b   1.000
_cell.length_c   1.000
_cell.angle_alpha   90.00
_cell.angle_beta   90.00
_cell.angle_gamma   90.00
#
_symmetry.space_group_name_H-M   'P 1'
#
loop_
_entity.id
_entity.type
_entity.pdbx_description
1 polymer ?
#
loop_
_entity_poly.entity_id
_entity_poly.type
_entity_poly.pdbx_seq_one_letter_code
_entity_poly.pdbx_strand_id
1 'polypeptide(L)'
;MMTCAHSARSLTARGIWFIMKSWGGKTRGRQGKGMFSIGVYSADGRRLVFATGEKQANLLYEGVYQEGDEIRFESETAYARVRVDAAVDEARVYLPEKRFTYRLPLSGDNRKVYAPGAFGGETHLLSIRVDEESGTYNLACNPADQRGEVSAYPHATANVETRNESVFCARNVIDGLTIAAGHGIWPYESWGIGARQDAYLTVDFGREVELDRVVLYLRADFPHDAWWISGVIETDGGARFAFPLEGMDGPQTIELGGVRARTLTLKELVKCDMPSAFPSLRQLMAYGRNVTEIG
;
A
#
# COMPACT_ATOMS: atom_id res chain seq x y z
N MET A 1 41.19 2.29 61.11
CA MET A 1 41.03 2.90 59.78
C MET A 1 40.73 1.78 58.82
N MET A 2 39.45 1.67 58.39
CA MET A 2 38.97 0.58 57.53
C MET A 2 39.15 0.93 56.07
N THR A 3 39.86 0.08 55.35
CA THR A 3 39.98 0.14 53.89
C THR A 3 38.84 -0.64 53.26
N CYS A 4 38.00 0.04 52.45
CA CYS A 4 36.89 -0.57 51.73
C CYS A 4 37.39 -0.94 50.32
N ALA A 5 37.47 -2.25 50.04
CA ALA A 5 37.78 -2.78 48.70
C ALA A 5 36.48 -2.85 47.85
N HIS A 6 36.47 -2.17 46.70
CA HIS A 6 35.40 -2.29 45.72
C HIS A 6 35.68 -3.49 44.78
N SER A 7 34.83 -4.49 44.93
CA SER A 7 34.78 -5.63 44.00
C SER A 7 33.95 -5.29 42.79
N ALA A 8 34.53 -5.23 41.60
CA ALA A 8 33.84 -5.14 40.33
C ALA A 8 33.19 -6.51 40.01
N ARG A 9 31.89 -6.59 40.02
CA ARG A 9 31.12 -7.75 39.48
C ARG A 9 30.77 -7.54 38.03
N SER A 10 31.28 -8.43 37.20
CA SER A 10 30.93 -8.54 35.78
C SER A 10 29.43 -8.85 35.66
N LEU A 11 28.72 -8.06 34.88
CA LEU A 11 27.32 -8.34 34.48
C LEU A 11 27.34 -9.33 33.32
N THR A 12 27.11 -10.59 33.64
CA THR A 12 26.76 -11.61 32.66
C THR A 12 25.34 -11.40 32.14
N ALA A 13 25.17 -11.52 30.83
CA ALA A 13 23.93 -11.43 30.11
C ALA A 13 22.82 -12.28 30.76
N ARG A 14 21.77 -11.66 31.21
CA ARG A 14 20.54 -12.36 31.64
C ARG A 14 19.71 -12.67 30.41
N GLY A 15 19.57 -13.97 30.14
CA GLY A 15 18.61 -14.48 29.17
C GLY A 15 17.19 -14.03 29.51
N ILE A 16 16.55 -13.40 28.57
CA ILE A 16 15.14 -13.02 28.66
C ILE A 16 14.32 -14.28 28.42
N TRP A 17 13.68 -14.76 29.49
CA TRP A 17 12.70 -15.84 29.40
C TRP A 17 11.39 -15.25 28.86
N PHE A 18 11.03 -15.66 27.63
CA PHE A 18 9.71 -15.38 27.06
C PHE A 18 8.64 -16.12 27.86
N ILE A 19 7.77 -15.38 28.55
CA ILE A 19 6.52 -15.93 29.07
C ILE A 19 5.52 -15.91 27.93
N MET A 20 5.43 -17.04 27.19
CA MET A 20 4.26 -17.32 26.36
C MET A 20 3.05 -17.48 27.27
N LYS A 21 2.24 -16.45 27.44
CA LYS A 21 0.85 -16.64 27.88
C LYS A 21 0.05 -17.21 26.69
N SER A 22 0.16 -18.52 26.50
CA SER A 22 -0.79 -19.25 25.69
C SER A 22 -2.12 -19.27 26.44
N TRP A 23 -3.12 -18.62 25.90
CA TRP A 23 -4.50 -18.95 26.23
C TRP A 23 -4.81 -20.30 25.54
N GLY A 24 -4.39 -21.38 26.20
CA GLY A 24 -4.59 -22.73 25.77
C GLY A 24 -5.96 -23.25 26.18
N GLY A 25 -6.97 -22.99 25.39
CA GLY A 25 -8.12 -23.88 25.32
C GLY A 25 -7.70 -25.16 24.56
N LYS A 26 -7.70 -26.32 25.20
CA LYS A 26 -7.56 -27.61 24.53
C LYS A 26 -8.73 -27.80 23.56
N THR A 27 -8.55 -27.48 22.28
CA THR A 27 -9.48 -27.89 21.23
C THR A 27 -9.07 -29.24 20.68
N ARG A 28 -9.83 -30.27 21.03
CA ARG A 28 -9.92 -31.56 20.30
C ARG A 28 -10.21 -31.22 18.82
N GLY A 29 -9.51 -31.94 17.95
CA GLY A 29 -9.56 -31.80 16.50
C GLY A 29 -10.95 -31.48 15.94
N ARG A 30 -11.11 -30.29 15.38
CA ARG A 30 -12.07 -29.96 14.36
C ARG A 30 -11.30 -29.76 13.06
N GLN A 31 -11.61 -30.56 12.07
CA GLN A 31 -11.18 -30.36 10.69
C GLN A 31 -11.55 -28.93 10.26
N GLY A 32 -10.54 -28.16 9.80
CA GLY A 32 -10.68 -27.15 8.78
C GLY A 32 -11.70 -26.05 8.97
N LYS A 33 -11.60 -25.21 10.01
CA LYS A 33 -11.97 -23.80 9.86
C LYS A 33 -10.73 -23.07 9.41
N GLY A 34 -10.83 -22.41 8.27
CA GLY A 34 -9.76 -21.64 7.73
C GLY A 34 -9.28 -20.57 8.72
N MET A 35 -8.05 -20.18 8.60
CA MET A 35 -7.41 -19.29 9.55
C MET A 35 -6.68 -18.17 8.81
N PHE A 36 -6.80 -16.97 9.35
CA PHE A 36 -5.91 -15.86 9.00
C PHE A 36 -4.59 -16.03 9.73
N SER A 37 -3.48 -15.78 9.06
CA SER A 37 -2.16 -15.83 9.69
C SER A 37 -1.27 -14.66 9.29
N ILE A 38 -0.36 -14.30 10.20
CA ILE A 38 0.69 -13.31 9.98
C ILE A 38 1.98 -13.86 10.53
N GLY A 39 3.06 -13.73 9.78
CA GLY A 39 4.40 -14.02 10.26
C GLY A 39 5.41 -13.01 9.81
N VAL A 40 6.36 -12.67 10.67
CA VAL A 40 7.58 -11.93 10.31
C VAL A 40 8.69 -12.93 10.08
N TYR A 41 9.41 -12.77 8.98
CA TYR A 41 10.46 -13.68 8.54
C TYR A 41 11.72 -12.89 8.25
N SER A 42 12.87 -13.40 8.67
CA SER A 42 14.18 -12.85 8.34
C SER A 42 14.58 -13.15 6.89
N ALA A 43 15.57 -12.45 6.39
CA ALA A 43 16.09 -12.58 5.02
C ALA A 43 16.48 -14.01 4.63
N ASP A 44 16.88 -14.86 5.59
CA ASP A 44 17.18 -16.28 5.39
C ASP A 44 15.92 -17.19 5.44
N GLY A 45 14.73 -16.59 5.55
CA GLY A 45 13.44 -17.29 5.59
C GLY A 45 13.06 -17.89 6.94
N ARG A 46 13.82 -17.62 7.99
CA ARG A 46 13.49 -18.08 9.35
C ARG A 46 12.34 -17.28 9.93
N ARG A 47 11.31 -17.94 10.43
CA ARG A 47 10.18 -17.30 11.09
C ARG A 47 10.60 -16.73 12.45
N LEU A 48 10.48 -15.42 12.62
CA LEU A 48 10.79 -14.68 13.85
C LEU A 48 9.61 -14.71 14.82
N VAL A 49 8.41 -14.44 14.33
CA VAL A 49 7.18 -14.40 15.12
C VAL A 49 5.99 -14.76 14.23
N PHE A 50 4.89 -15.22 14.86
CA PHE A 50 3.73 -15.69 14.11
C PHE A 50 2.46 -15.58 14.96
N ALA A 51 1.33 -15.23 14.32
CA ALA A 51 0.01 -15.22 14.92
C ALA A 51 -1.03 -15.80 13.97
N THR A 52 -2.11 -16.36 14.53
CA THR A 52 -3.26 -16.87 13.77
C THR A 52 -4.57 -16.53 14.44
N GLY A 53 -5.65 -16.53 13.66
CA GLY A 53 -7.00 -16.33 14.17
C GLY A 53 -8.07 -16.72 13.15
N GLU A 54 -9.31 -16.97 13.59
CA GLU A 54 -10.40 -17.45 12.72
C GLU A 54 -10.94 -16.40 11.76
N LYS A 55 -11.14 -15.14 12.20
CA LYS A 55 -11.62 -14.01 11.39
C LYS A 55 -10.61 -12.88 11.30
N GLN A 56 -9.65 -12.88 12.21
CA GLN A 56 -8.63 -11.85 12.35
C GLN A 56 -7.41 -12.45 13.04
N ALA A 57 -6.22 -12.09 12.57
CA ALA A 57 -4.97 -12.27 13.29
C ALA A 57 -4.36 -10.90 13.58
N ASN A 58 -3.89 -10.71 14.81
CA ASN A 58 -3.11 -9.55 15.23
C ASN A 58 -1.75 -10.03 15.72
N LEU A 59 -0.72 -9.32 15.35
CA LEU A 59 0.65 -9.64 15.71
C LEU A 59 1.34 -8.39 16.25
N LEU A 60 1.84 -8.48 17.48
CA LEU A 60 2.79 -7.53 18.02
C LEU A 60 4.20 -8.12 17.84
N TYR A 61 5.01 -7.48 17.02
CA TYR A 61 6.42 -7.84 16.86
C TYR A 61 7.26 -6.88 17.71
N GLU A 62 7.94 -7.44 18.71
CA GLU A 62 8.87 -6.72 19.58
C GLU A 62 10.29 -7.02 19.12
N GLY A 63 10.86 -6.14 18.30
CA GLY A 63 12.20 -6.24 17.72
C GLY A 63 12.44 -5.22 16.63
N VAL A 64 13.69 -4.98 16.32
CA VAL A 64 14.10 -4.11 15.20
C VAL A 64 14.12 -4.93 13.92
N TYR A 65 13.40 -4.47 12.90
CA TYR A 65 13.47 -5.06 11.56
C TYR A 65 14.88 -4.95 10.97
N GLN A 66 15.29 -6.00 10.27
CA GLN A 66 16.57 -6.06 9.57
C GLN A 66 16.35 -6.01 8.06
N GLU A 67 17.33 -5.54 7.33
CA GLU A 67 17.28 -5.49 5.87
C GLU A 67 17.02 -6.88 5.28
N GLY A 68 16.02 -6.98 4.41
CA GLY A 68 15.57 -8.25 3.83
C GLY A 68 14.52 -9.00 4.65
N ASP A 69 14.12 -8.49 5.82
CA ASP A 69 12.96 -9.03 6.54
C ASP A 69 11.68 -8.80 5.74
N GLU A 70 10.73 -9.71 5.90
CA GLU A 70 9.44 -9.65 5.22
C GLU A 70 8.28 -10.07 6.14
N ILE A 71 7.09 -9.56 5.83
CA ILE A 71 5.84 -9.95 6.49
C ILE A 71 5.06 -10.84 5.52
N ARG A 72 4.65 -12.03 5.96
CA ARG A 72 3.79 -12.92 5.19
C ARG A 72 2.42 -12.99 5.82
N PHE A 73 1.42 -12.78 4.98
CA PHE A 73 0.01 -12.85 5.33
C PHE A 73 -0.64 -14.02 4.60
N GLU A 74 -1.49 -14.77 5.31
CA GLU A 74 -2.38 -15.75 4.71
C GLU A 74 -3.82 -15.46 5.13
N SER A 75 -4.74 -15.63 4.19
CA SER A 75 -6.15 -15.32 4.34
C SER A 75 -7.01 -16.53 3.97
N GLU A 76 -8.10 -16.74 4.68
CA GLU A 76 -9.12 -17.69 4.27
C GLU A 76 -9.93 -17.22 3.07
N THR A 77 -10.14 -15.91 2.97
CA THR A 77 -10.94 -15.26 1.93
C THR A 77 -10.06 -14.50 0.95
N ALA A 78 -10.56 -14.29 -0.25
CA ALA A 78 -9.87 -13.44 -1.23
C ALA A 78 -9.93 -11.95 -0.87
N TYR A 79 -10.85 -11.54 -0.02
CA TYR A 79 -10.99 -10.15 0.43
C TYR A 79 -10.52 -10.02 1.87
N ALA A 80 -9.53 -9.18 2.08
CA ALA A 80 -8.93 -8.96 3.39
C ALA A 80 -8.59 -7.49 3.63
N ARG A 81 -8.47 -7.15 4.90
CA ARG A 81 -7.83 -5.90 5.33
C ARG A 81 -6.52 -6.23 6.00
N VAL A 82 -5.46 -5.56 5.56
CA VAL A 82 -4.10 -5.78 6.06
C VAL A 82 -3.49 -4.50 6.59
N ARG A 83 -2.81 -4.59 7.71
CA ARG A 83 -1.97 -3.54 8.28
C ARG A 83 -0.53 -4.02 8.32
N VAL A 84 0.34 -3.35 7.57
CA VAL A 84 1.76 -3.70 7.47
C VAL A 84 2.65 -2.95 8.46
N ASP A 85 2.13 -1.86 9.04
CA ASP A 85 2.77 -1.06 10.10
C ASP A 85 1.74 -0.15 10.76
N ALA A 86 1.99 0.29 11.99
CA ALA A 86 1.11 1.22 12.71
C ALA A 86 1.05 2.61 12.07
N ALA A 87 2.10 3.03 11.36
CA ALA A 87 2.20 4.30 10.65
C ALA A 87 1.80 4.22 9.16
N VAL A 88 1.25 3.08 8.73
CA VAL A 88 0.68 2.87 7.38
C VAL A 88 -0.78 2.54 7.53
N ASP A 89 -1.64 3.20 6.75
CA ASP A 89 -3.07 2.93 6.79
C ASP A 89 -3.40 1.48 6.45
N GLU A 90 -4.52 1.00 7.00
CA GLU A 90 -4.99 -0.35 6.70
C GLU A 90 -5.41 -0.45 5.23
N ALA A 91 -4.79 -1.36 4.50
CA ALA A 91 -5.11 -1.63 3.10
C ALA A 91 -6.29 -2.59 2.98
N ARG A 92 -7.24 -2.28 2.09
CA ARG A 92 -8.31 -3.17 1.68
C ARG A 92 -7.90 -3.86 0.38
N VAL A 93 -7.61 -5.16 0.45
CA VAL A 93 -6.96 -5.89 -0.64
C VAL A 93 -7.77 -7.08 -1.13
N TYR A 94 -7.62 -7.35 -2.43
CA TYR A 94 -8.02 -8.61 -3.06
C TYR A 94 -6.79 -9.50 -3.22
N LEU A 95 -6.86 -10.71 -2.69
CA LEU A 95 -5.80 -11.70 -2.66
C LEU A 95 -6.26 -12.94 -3.47
N PRO A 96 -5.98 -13.04 -4.77
CA PRO A 96 -6.44 -14.18 -5.59
C PRO A 96 -5.92 -15.51 -5.07
N GLU A 97 -4.70 -15.53 -4.54
CA GLU A 97 -4.07 -16.73 -3.96
C GLU A 97 -4.23 -16.83 -2.44
N LYS A 98 -5.02 -15.93 -1.85
CA LYS A 98 -5.25 -15.86 -0.40
C LYS A 98 -3.97 -15.74 0.43
N ARG A 99 -2.92 -15.21 -0.15
CA ARG A 99 -1.62 -14.94 0.49
C ARG A 99 -0.99 -13.69 -0.10
N PHE A 100 -0.17 -13.05 0.72
CA PHE A 100 0.54 -11.84 0.36
C PHE A 100 1.85 -11.75 1.14
N THR A 101 2.92 -11.40 0.46
CA THR A 101 4.23 -11.13 1.08
C THR A 101 4.55 -9.66 0.92
N TYR A 102 4.78 -8.99 2.04
CA TYR A 102 5.19 -7.59 2.08
C TYR A 102 6.68 -7.49 2.41
N ARG A 103 7.46 -6.95 1.49
CA ARG A 103 8.89 -6.70 1.67
C ARG A 103 9.09 -5.38 2.41
N LEU A 104 9.78 -5.40 3.53
CA LEU A 104 9.95 -4.22 4.37
C LEU A 104 10.89 -3.20 3.70
N PRO A 105 10.44 -1.96 3.43
CA PRO A 105 11.26 -0.92 2.81
C PRO A 105 12.05 -0.16 3.88
N LEU A 106 13.07 -0.79 4.46
CA LEU A 106 13.80 -0.24 5.61
C LEU A 106 14.80 0.84 5.23
N SER A 107 15.37 0.76 4.03
CA SER A 107 16.43 1.67 3.58
C SER A 107 16.25 2.11 2.12
N GLY A 108 17.14 2.98 1.67
CA GLY A 108 17.24 3.38 0.28
C GLY A 108 16.07 4.22 -0.22
N ASP A 109 15.83 4.13 -1.52
CA ASP A 109 14.85 4.96 -2.19
C ASP A 109 13.40 4.59 -1.81
N ASN A 110 13.11 3.30 -1.70
CA ASN A 110 11.76 2.80 -1.37
C ASN A 110 11.26 3.25 0.02
N ARG A 111 12.16 3.62 0.93
CA ARG A 111 11.79 4.13 2.25
C ARG A 111 11.15 5.52 2.21
N LYS A 112 11.48 6.31 1.21
CA LYS A 112 11.10 7.74 1.11
C LYS A 112 9.60 7.99 0.94
N VAL A 113 8.85 7.00 0.46
CA VAL A 113 7.40 7.10 0.21
C VAL A 113 6.53 6.75 1.43
N TYR A 114 7.15 6.54 2.57
CA TYR A 114 6.44 6.24 3.82
C TYR A 114 6.70 7.30 4.88
N ALA A 115 5.78 7.41 5.83
CA ALA A 115 5.94 8.28 6.99
C ALA A 115 7.28 8.05 7.68
N PRO A 116 7.95 9.09 8.22
CA PRO A 116 9.26 8.97 8.85
C PRO A 116 9.34 7.91 9.95
N GLY A 117 8.24 7.67 10.69
CA GLY A 117 8.16 6.66 11.75
C GLY A 117 7.82 5.25 11.28
N ALA A 118 7.39 5.03 10.00
CA ALA A 118 6.98 3.72 9.55
C ALA A 118 8.15 2.72 9.59
N PHE A 119 7.87 1.47 9.95
CA PHE A 119 8.83 0.36 10.04
C PHE A 119 10.03 0.59 10.98
N GLY A 120 10.03 1.69 11.74
CA GLY A 120 11.10 2.05 12.68
C GLY A 120 10.75 1.70 14.11
N GLY A 121 11.79 1.65 14.97
CA GLY A 121 11.62 1.32 16.40
C GLY A 121 11.67 -0.17 16.70
N GLU A 122 11.14 -0.54 17.87
CA GLU A 122 11.21 -1.92 18.40
C GLU A 122 9.83 -2.54 18.64
N THR A 123 8.75 -1.88 18.19
CA THR A 123 7.38 -2.34 18.44
C THR A 123 6.51 -2.10 17.21
N HIS A 124 6.04 -3.17 16.58
CA HIS A 124 5.30 -3.12 15.34
C HIS A 124 3.98 -3.87 15.47
N LEU A 125 2.88 -3.18 15.18
CA LEU A 125 1.53 -3.76 15.19
C LEU A 125 1.10 -4.10 13.77
N LEU A 126 0.88 -5.38 13.54
CA LEU A 126 0.43 -5.95 12.27
C LEU A 126 -0.96 -6.57 12.44
N SER A 127 -1.76 -6.53 11.40
CA SER A 127 -3.05 -7.23 11.41
C SER A 127 -3.45 -7.73 10.03
N ILE A 128 -4.22 -8.82 10.01
CA ILE A 128 -5.04 -9.23 8.87
C ILE A 128 -6.41 -9.63 9.38
N ARG A 129 -7.46 -9.22 8.67
CA ARG A 129 -8.84 -9.59 9.01
C ARG A 129 -9.68 -9.75 7.74
N VAL A 130 -10.78 -10.48 7.88
CA VAL A 130 -11.76 -10.57 6.80
C VAL A 130 -12.31 -9.19 6.45
N ASP A 131 -12.51 -8.94 5.16
CA ASP A 131 -13.26 -7.78 4.69
C ASP A 131 -14.71 -8.18 4.42
N GLU A 132 -15.61 -7.82 5.33
CA GLU A 132 -17.05 -8.12 5.25
C GLU A 132 -17.87 -6.91 4.71
N GLU A 133 -17.20 -5.77 4.43
CA GLU A 133 -17.88 -4.58 3.94
C GLU A 133 -18.27 -4.69 2.47
N SER A 134 -19.49 -4.27 2.17
CA SER A 134 -20.05 -4.19 0.83
C SER A 134 -20.42 -2.74 0.46
N GLY A 135 -20.83 -2.51 -0.80
CA GLY A 135 -21.24 -1.19 -1.29
C GLY A 135 -20.16 -0.48 -2.09
N THR A 136 -20.37 0.80 -2.34
CA THR A 136 -19.45 1.65 -3.12
C THR A 136 -18.33 2.18 -2.23
N TYR A 137 -17.08 1.98 -2.64
CA TYR A 137 -15.89 2.49 -1.95
C TYR A 137 -14.77 2.78 -2.95
N ASN A 138 -13.66 3.37 -2.50
CA ASN A 138 -12.47 3.56 -3.33
C ASN A 138 -11.75 2.22 -3.55
N LEU A 139 -11.97 1.63 -4.72
CA LEU A 139 -11.39 0.35 -5.15
C LEU A 139 -9.90 0.45 -5.48
N ALA A 140 -9.39 1.67 -5.73
CA ALA A 140 -8.00 1.92 -6.07
C ALA A 140 -7.11 2.25 -4.87
N CYS A 141 -7.60 2.14 -3.62
CA CYS A 141 -6.80 2.45 -2.45
C CYS A 141 -6.06 1.22 -1.93
N ASN A 142 -4.72 1.25 -2.00
CA ASN A 142 -3.85 0.21 -1.44
C ASN A 142 -2.55 0.81 -0.88
N PRO A 143 -2.51 1.30 0.37
CA PRO A 143 -1.29 1.79 1.02
C PRO A 143 -0.17 0.74 1.12
N ALA A 144 -0.52 -0.56 1.03
CA ALA A 144 0.43 -1.66 1.04
C ALA A 144 0.93 -2.06 -0.35
N ASP A 145 0.57 -1.33 -1.42
CA ASP A 145 1.08 -1.60 -2.76
C ASP A 145 2.60 -1.40 -2.85
N GLN A 146 3.26 -2.20 -3.64
CA GLN A 146 4.70 -2.16 -3.85
C GLN A 146 5.03 -2.18 -5.34
N ARG A 147 6.20 -1.67 -5.71
CA ARG A 147 6.72 -1.76 -7.09
C ARG A 147 7.05 -3.21 -7.45
N GLY A 148 6.84 -3.55 -8.73
CA GLY A 148 7.14 -4.87 -9.27
C GLY A 148 5.97 -5.84 -9.20
N GLU A 149 6.25 -7.11 -9.14
CA GLU A 149 5.22 -8.15 -9.04
C GLU A 149 4.60 -8.20 -7.65
N VAL A 150 3.28 -8.22 -7.60
CA VAL A 150 2.52 -8.28 -6.35
C VAL A 150 1.46 -9.38 -6.40
N SER A 151 1.03 -9.82 -5.24
CA SER A 151 -0.07 -10.77 -5.05
C SER A 151 -1.27 -10.17 -4.32
N ALA A 152 -1.25 -8.85 -4.09
CA ALA A 152 -2.33 -8.09 -3.45
C ALA A 152 -2.76 -6.93 -4.35
N TYR A 153 -4.06 -6.80 -4.58
CA TYR A 153 -4.65 -5.78 -5.46
C TYR A 153 -5.55 -4.83 -4.65
N PRO A 154 -5.75 -3.57 -5.11
CA PRO A 154 -5.31 -3.02 -6.39
C PRO A 154 -3.80 -2.84 -6.47
N HIS A 155 -3.26 -2.86 -7.69
CA HIS A 155 -1.86 -2.62 -8.00
C HIS A 155 -1.73 -1.57 -9.10
N ALA A 156 -0.81 -0.61 -8.93
CA ALA A 156 -0.57 0.44 -9.91
C ALA A 156 0.77 0.25 -10.62
N THR A 157 0.73 0.36 -11.95
CA THR A 157 1.91 0.32 -12.83
C THR A 157 1.89 1.48 -13.83
N ALA A 158 3.04 1.83 -14.38
CA ALA A 158 3.15 2.85 -15.42
C ALA A 158 4.25 2.48 -16.41
N ASN A 159 4.15 3.00 -17.65
CA ASN A 159 5.21 2.84 -18.65
C ASN A 159 6.42 3.76 -18.42
N VAL A 160 6.28 4.72 -17.51
CA VAL A 160 7.34 5.66 -17.14
C VAL A 160 7.16 6.12 -15.69
N GLU A 161 8.26 6.23 -15.00
CA GLU A 161 8.39 6.82 -13.66
C GLU A 161 9.62 7.73 -13.69
N THR A 162 9.47 8.98 -13.28
CA THR A 162 10.55 9.99 -13.36
C THR A 162 11.80 9.47 -12.66
N ARG A 163 12.93 9.41 -13.39
CA ARG A 163 14.24 8.96 -12.93
C ARG A 163 14.25 7.58 -12.25
N ASN A 164 13.18 6.81 -12.39
CA ASN A 164 12.97 5.54 -11.66
C ASN A 164 13.06 5.67 -10.13
N GLU A 165 12.79 6.87 -9.59
CA GLU A 165 12.75 7.16 -8.15
C GLU A 165 11.40 6.77 -7.54
N SER A 166 11.41 6.17 -6.35
CA SER A 166 10.19 5.71 -5.66
C SER A 166 9.20 6.83 -5.37
N VAL A 167 9.67 8.04 -5.14
CA VAL A 167 8.81 9.22 -4.90
C VAL A 167 8.00 9.64 -6.12
N PHE A 168 8.29 9.09 -7.31
CA PHE A 168 7.56 9.35 -8.56
C PHE A 168 6.96 8.10 -9.18
N CYS A 169 6.88 6.99 -8.44
CA CYS A 169 6.38 5.74 -8.98
C CYS A 169 4.83 5.64 -8.95
N ALA A 170 4.31 4.72 -9.76
CA ALA A 170 2.88 4.54 -9.98
C ALA A 170 2.11 4.23 -8.68
N ARG A 171 2.67 3.41 -7.76
CA ARG A 171 2.00 3.03 -6.52
C ARG A 171 1.57 4.24 -5.65
N ASN A 172 2.27 5.38 -5.78
CA ASN A 172 1.98 6.57 -4.98
C ASN A 172 0.59 7.16 -5.27
N VAL A 173 0.01 6.86 -6.43
CA VAL A 173 -1.33 7.38 -6.76
C VAL A 173 -2.48 6.59 -6.13
N ILE A 174 -2.17 5.47 -5.46
CA ILE A 174 -3.17 4.62 -4.79
C ILE A 174 -2.89 4.41 -3.30
N ASP A 175 -1.96 5.16 -2.72
CA ASP A 175 -1.58 5.03 -1.30
C ASP A 175 -2.57 5.71 -0.32
N GLY A 176 -3.51 6.50 -0.83
CA GLY A 176 -4.53 7.19 -0.04
C GLY A 176 -4.17 8.63 0.36
N LEU A 177 -2.97 9.12 0.05
CA LEU A 177 -2.50 10.44 0.45
C LEU A 177 -2.90 11.52 -0.57
N THR A 178 -3.82 12.41 -0.18
CA THR A 178 -4.34 13.50 -1.03
C THR A 178 -3.65 14.85 -0.81
N ILE A 179 -2.70 14.92 0.13
CA ILE A 179 -1.98 16.16 0.49
C ILE A 179 -0.50 16.08 0.12
N ALA A 180 0.15 17.24 -0.03
CA ALA A 180 1.60 17.37 -0.08
C ALA A 180 2.06 18.42 0.95
N ALA A 181 3.18 18.15 1.62
CA ALA A 181 3.79 19.08 2.56
C ALA A 181 4.74 20.08 1.85
N GLY A 182 5.10 19.80 0.60
CA GLY A 182 6.04 20.56 -0.21
C GLY A 182 7.09 19.66 -0.84
N HIS A 183 7.94 20.25 -1.69
CA HIS A 183 8.94 19.47 -2.42
C HIS A 183 10.02 18.90 -1.49
N GLY A 184 10.19 17.56 -1.54
CA GLY A 184 11.24 16.85 -0.78
C GLY A 184 10.92 16.60 0.69
N ILE A 185 9.73 16.97 1.16
CA ILE A 185 9.27 16.74 2.55
C ILE A 185 8.04 15.84 2.49
N TRP A 186 8.11 14.66 3.12
CA TRP A 186 6.98 13.72 3.17
C TRP A 186 5.74 14.37 3.87
N PRO A 187 4.52 14.18 3.35
CA PRO A 187 4.16 13.53 2.10
C PRO A 187 4.36 14.47 0.88
N TYR A 188 5.05 13.99 -0.15
CA TYR A 188 5.28 14.76 -1.39
C TYR A 188 5.32 13.86 -2.64
N GLU A 189 5.17 12.59 -2.43
CA GLU A 189 5.18 11.55 -3.46
C GLU A 189 4.02 11.75 -4.45
N SER A 190 4.26 11.34 -5.68
CA SER A 190 3.31 11.44 -6.79
C SER A 190 3.76 10.51 -7.92
N TRP A 191 2.95 10.32 -8.95
CA TRP A 191 3.43 9.75 -10.20
C TRP A 191 3.94 10.85 -11.11
N GLY A 192 5.21 10.76 -11.49
CA GLY A 192 5.88 11.70 -12.37
C GLY A 192 6.26 11.05 -13.70
N ILE A 193 5.95 11.71 -14.82
CA ILE A 193 6.05 11.15 -16.18
C ILE A 193 7.36 11.46 -16.91
N GLY A 194 8.33 12.14 -16.29
CA GLY A 194 9.61 12.45 -16.94
C GLY A 194 9.49 13.28 -18.22
N ALA A 195 8.45 14.11 -18.35
CA ALA A 195 8.11 14.91 -19.54
C ALA A 195 7.75 14.07 -20.80
N ARG A 196 7.41 12.78 -20.66
CA ARG A 196 6.97 11.93 -21.77
C ARG A 196 5.53 12.25 -22.18
N GLN A 197 5.27 12.28 -23.50
CA GLN A 197 3.93 12.51 -24.05
C GLN A 197 3.10 11.22 -24.18
N ASP A 198 3.76 10.06 -24.22
CA ASP A 198 3.14 8.74 -24.32
C ASP A 198 2.99 8.06 -22.95
N ALA A 199 3.03 8.85 -21.87
CA ALA A 199 2.90 8.35 -20.52
C ALA A 199 1.49 7.77 -20.28
N TYR A 200 1.43 6.61 -19.63
CA TYR A 200 0.21 6.04 -19.11
C TYR A 200 0.44 5.34 -17.77
N LEU A 201 -0.62 5.30 -16.97
CA LEU A 201 -0.68 4.62 -15.68
C LEU A 201 -1.87 3.69 -15.67
N THR A 202 -1.68 2.45 -15.21
CA THR A 202 -2.72 1.44 -15.10
C THR A 202 -2.90 1.02 -13.66
N VAL A 203 -4.15 0.98 -13.21
CA VAL A 203 -4.57 0.34 -11.96
C VAL A 203 -5.22 -0.99 -12.31
N ASP A 204 -4.63 -2.10 -11.86
CA ASP A 204 -5.21 -3.45 -11.94
C ASP A 204 -5.92 -3.74 -10.62
N PHE A 205 -7.19 -4.08 -10.68
CA PHE A 205 -8.00 -4.45 -9.52
C PHE A 205 -7.87 -5.95 -9.18
N GLY A 206 -7.15 -6.74 -10.01
CA GLY A 206 -6.99 -8.18 -9.85
C GLY A 206 -8.26 -9.00 -10.15
N ARG A 207 -9.39 -8.34 -10.30
CA ARG A 207 -10.72 -8.90 -10.53
C ARG A 207 -11.60 -7.93 -11.30
N GLU A 208 -12.74 -8.39 -11.81
CA GLU A 208 -13.76 -7.51 -12.37
C GLU A 208 -14.44 -6.70 -11.27
N VAL A 209 -14.57 -5.40 -11.49
CA VAL A 209 -15.26 -4.42 -10.64
C VAL A 209 -16.23 -3.59 -11.47
N GLU A 210 -17.20 -2.96 -10.82
CA GLU A 210 -18.07 -1.97 -11.44
C GLU A 210 -17.72 -0.59 -10.93
N LEU A 211 -17.35 0.31 -11.84
CA LEU A 211 -16.79 1.65 -11.55
C LEU A 211 -17.81 2.73 -11.84
N ASP A 212 -18.18 3.50 -10.82
CA ASP A 212 -19.11 4.61 -10.93
C ASP A 212 -18.41 5.90 -11.38
N ARG A 213 -17.25 6.22 -10.77
CA ARG A 213 -16.47 7.43 -11.05
C ARG A 213 -15.01 7.28 -10.67
N VAL A 214 -14.18 8.12 -11.27
CA VAL A 214 -12.78 8.35 -10.87
C VAL A 214 -12.63 9.76 -10.32
N VAL A 215 -11.79 9.91 -9.30
CA VAL A 215 -11.39 11.21 -8.76
C VAL A 215 -9.87 11.33 -8.85
N LEU A 216 -9.40 12.39 -9.49
CA LEU A 216 -7.99 12.68 -9.64
C LEU A 216 -7.59 13.87 -8.77
N TYR A 217 -6.44 13.77 -8.10
CA TYR A 217 -5.77 14.88 -7.44
C TYR A 217 -4.45 15.13 -8.16
N LEU A 218 -4.36 16.27 -8.85
CA LEU A 218 -3.12 16.69 -9.46
C LEU A 218 -2.18 17.23 -8.39
N ARG A 219 -0.89 17.21 -8.68
CA ARG A 219 0.08 17.97 -7.94
C ARG A 219 0.33 19.27 -8.65
N ALA A 220 -0.28 20.36 -8.16
CA ALA A 220 -0.24 21.69 -8.75
C ALA A 220 0.48 22.71 -7.84
N ASP A 221 1.45 22.25 -7.03
CA ASP A 221 2.27 23.05 -6.14
C ASP A 221 3.65 23.31 -6.75
N PHE A 222 4.22 24.50 -6.51
CA PHE A 222 5.58 24.81 -6.96
C PHE A 222 6.62 23.85 -6.36
N PRO A 223 7.56 23.29 -7.13
CA PRO A 223 7.89 23.55 -8.54
C PRO A 223 7.13 22.67 -9.54
N HIS A 224 5.99 22.07 -9.16
CA HIS A 224 5.13 21.22 -9.99
C HIS A 224 3.87 22.03 -10.41
N ASP A 225 4.08 23.26 -10.88
CA ASP A 225 3.05 24.22 -11.27
C ASP A 225 2.47 24.00 -12.68
N ALA A 226 2.99 23.03 -13.43
CA ALA A 226 2.35 22.56 -14.65
C ALA A 226 1.35 21.43 -14.34
N TRP A 227 0.26 21.39 -15.10
CA TRP A 227 -0.77 20.37 -14.98
C TRP A 227 -1.19 19.83 -16.35
N TRP A 228 -1.99 18.77 -16.39
CA TRP A 228 -2.65 18.34 -17.60
C TRP A 228 -3.99 19.03 -17.75
N ILE A 229 -4.29 19.54 -18.96
CA ILE A 229 -5.57 20.17 -19.29
C ILE A 229 -6.62 19.17 -19.74
N SER A 230 -6.22 17.94 -20.10
CA SER A 230 -7.10 16.84 -20.45
C SER A 230 -6.39 15.51 -20.36
N GLY A 231 -7.18 14.45 -20.31
CA GLY A 231 -6.73 13.08 -20.36
C GLY A 231 -7.83 12.12 -20.80
N VAL A 232 -7.50 10.85 -20.89
CA VAL A 232 -8.42 9.77 -21.19
C VAL A 232 -8.29 8.67 -20.14
N ILE A 233 -9.41 8.20 -19.60
CA ILE A 233 -9.51 6.93 -18.90
C ILE A 233 -9.98 5.88 -19.88
N GLU A 234 -9.30 4.74 -19.92
CA GLU A 234 -9.67 3.58 -20.74
C GLU A 234 -9.74 2.33 -19.88
N THR A 235 -10.74 1.50 -20.09
CA THR A 235 -10.87 0.19 -19.42
C THR A 235 -10.37 -0.92 -20.33
N ASP A 236 -10.04 -2.08 -19.77
CA ASP A 236 -9.71 -3.30 -20.54
C ASP A 236 -10.84 -3.76 -21.45
N GLY A 237 -12.09 -3.41 -21.15
CA GLY A 237 -13.26 -3.62 -22.03
C GLY A 237 -13.34 -2.63 -23.20
N GLY A 238 -12.41 -1.68 -23.33
CA GLY A 238 -12.35 -0.70 -24.42
C GLY A 238 -13.25 0.52 -24.24
N ALA A 239 -13.94 0.67 -23.11
CA ALA A 239 -14.68 1.90 -22.79
C ALA A 239 -13.69 3.06 -22.55
N ARG A 240 -13.99 4.23 -23.16
CA ARG A 240 -13.11 5.40 -23.15
C ARG A 240 -13.86 6.63 -22.68
N PHE A 241 -13.25 7.37 -21.77
CA PHE A 241 -13.78 8.59 -21.15
C PHE A 241 -12.73 9.69 -21.29
N ALA A 242 -12.95 10.59 -22.25
CA ALA A 242 -12.13 11.80 -22.39
C ALA A 242 -12.68 12.89 -21.45
N PHE A 243 -11.81 13.60 -20.77
CA PHE A 243 -12.20 14.59 -19.77
C PHE A 243 -11.24 15.80 -19.77
N PRO A 244 -11.73 17.00 -19.44
CA PRO A 244 -10.89 18.15 -19.15
C PRO A 244 -10.35 18.05 -17.71
N LEU A 245 -9.25 18.78 -17.46
CA LEU A 245 -8.65 18.98 -16.14
C LEU A 245 -8.32 20.44 -15.92
N GLU A 246 -8.36 20.84 -14.67
CA GLU A 246 -8.00 22.18 -14.21
C GLU A 246 -6.71 22.16 -13.39
N GLY A 247 -5.95 23.27 -13.40
CA GLY A 247 -4.76 23.45 -12.60
C GLY A 247 -5.11 23.79 -11.16
N MET A 248 -5.61 22.83 -10.41
CA MET A 248 -6.03 23.01 -9.04
C MET A 248 -5.50 21.89 -8.13
N ASP A 249 -5.25 22.23 -6.88
CA ASP A 249 -4.93 21.30 -5.81
C ASP A 249 -6.21 20.83 -5.11
N GLY A 250 -6.94 19.93 -5.75
CA GLY A 250 -8.22 19.43 -5.26
C GLY A 250 -8.78 18.29 -6.10
N PRO A 251 -9.92 17.72 -5.67
CA PRO A 251 -10.53 16.60 -6.37
C PRO A 251 -11.17 17.02 -7.69
N GLN A 252 -10.90 16.27 -8.74
CA GLN A 252 -11.53 16.42 -10.07
C GLN A 252 -12.19 15.10 -10.43
N THR A 253 -13.52 15.13 -10.58
CA THR A 253 -14.34 13.92 -10.73
C THR A 253 -14.67 13.67 -12.19
N ILE A 254 -14.53 12.40 -12.60
CA ILE A 254 -14.88 11.87 -13.92
C ILE A 254 -15.91 10.76 -13.70
N GLU A 255 -17.13 10.95 -14.21
CA GLU A 255 -18.19 9.94 -14.12
C GLU A 255 -17.98 8.84 -15.17
N LEU A 256 -18.09 7.58 -14.74
CA LEU A 256 -17.94 6.38 -15.57
C LEU A 256 -19.26 5.62 -15.77
N GLY A 257 -20.25 5.87 -14.93
CA GLY A 257 -21.62 5.38 -15.09
C GLY A 257 -21.81 3.88 -14.88
N GLY A 258 -21.03 3.25 -14.00
CA GLY A 258 -21.17 1.82 -13.67
C GLY A 258 -20.48 0.91 -14.69
N VAL A 259 -19.40 1.34 -15.32
CA VAL A 259 -18.65 0.51 -16.27
C VAL A 259 -17.94 -0.64 -15.56
N ARG A 260 -17.99 -1.83 -16.16
CA ARG A 260 -17.24 -3.00 -15.66
C ARG A 260 -15.83 -3.02 -16.24
N ALA A 261 -14.85 -3.31 -15.38
CA ALA A 261 -13.46 -3.38 -15.76
C ALA A 261 -12.66 -4.23 -14.77
N ARG A 262 -11.58 -4.82 -15.25
CA ARG A 262 -10.52 -5.40 -14.45
C ARG A 262 -9.37 -4.42 -14.28
N THR A 263 -9.11 -3.62 -15.31
CA THR A 263 -8.08 -2.59 -15.28
C THR A 263 -8.62 -1.24 -15.75
N LEU A 264 -8.03 -0.19 -15.22
CA LEU A 264 -8.28 1.19 -15.59
C LEU A 264 -6.95 1.85 -15.97
N THR A 265 -6.87 2.44 -17.16
CA THR A 265 -5.66 3.11 -17.65
C THR A 265 -5.92 4.60 -17.86
N LEU A 266 -5.14 5.44 -17.20
CA LEU A 266 -5.05 6.89 -17.43
C LEU A 266 -3.97 7.14 -18.47
N LYS A 267 -4.32 7.83 -19.57
CA LYS A 267 -3.44 8.05 -20.71
C LYS A 267 -3.82 9.29 -21.53
N GLU A 268 -3.09 9.54 -22.62
CA GLU A 268 -3.34 10.67 -23.54
C GLU A 268 -3.41 12.02 -22.80
N LEU A 269 -2.46 12.19 -21.90
CA LEU A 269 -2.37 13.36 -21.04
C LEU A 269 -1.81 14.56 -21.80
N VAL A 270 -2.60 15.63 -21.93
CA VAL A 270 -2.21 16.86 -22.61
C VAL A 270 -1.78 17.89 -21.58
N LYS A 271 -0.52 18.30 -21.63
CA LYS A 271 0.05 19.31 -20.72
C LYS A 271 -0.46 20.71 -21.06
N CYS A 272 -0.67 21.53 -20.03
CA CYS A 272 -0.91 22.98 -20.18
C CYS A 272 0.30 23.70 -20.78
N ASP A 273 0.10 24.95 -21.23
CA ASP A 273 1.15 25.77 -21.87
C ASP A 273 2.11 26.47 -20.87
N MET A 274 2.22 25.95 -19.65
CA MET A 274 3.17 26.44 -18.67
C MET A 274 4.61 26.00 -18.99
N PRO A 275 5.64 26.84 -18.70
CA PRO A 275 7.04 26.50 -18.96
C PRO A 275 7.53 25.25 -18.24
N SER A 276 7.02 24.95 -17.05
CA SER A 276 7.35 23.73 -16.33
C SER A 276 7.01 22.48 -17.14
N ALA A 277 7.93 21.53 -17.18
CA ALA A 277 7.81 20.31 -17.99
C ALA A 277 7.25 19.11 -17.19
N PHE A 278 6.92 19.27 -15.91
CA PHE A 278 6.75 18.16 -14.98
C PHE A 278 5.39 18.14 -14.28
N PRO A 279 4.25 18.04 -15.01
CA PRO A 279 2.98 17.75 -14.37
C PRO A 279 3.06 16.38 -13.68
N SER A 280 2.37 16.23 -12.56
CA SER A 280 2.34 14.97 -11.83
C SER A 280 0.98 14.71 -11.18
N LEU A 281 0.68 13.43 -10.96
CA LEU A 281 -0.54 12.96 -10.32
C LEU A 281 -0.24 12.55 -8.88
N ARG A 282 -0.97 13.14 -7.94
CA ARG A 282 -0.86 12.80 -6.51
C ARG A 282 -1.70 11.58 -6.17
N GLN A 283 -2.98 11.59 -6.55
CA GLN A 283 -3.87 10.49 -6.19
C GLN A 283 -4.87 10.19 -7.29
N LEU A 284 -5.17 8.91 -7.49
CA LEU A 284 -6.25 8.38 -8.30
C LEU A 284 -7.15 7.54 -7.40
N MET A 285 -8.40 7.93 -7.28
CA MET A 285 -9.43 7.16 -6.58
C MET A 285 -10.42 6.63 -7.60
N ALA A 286 -10.80 5.36 -7.51
CA ALA A 286 -11.79 4.74 -8.36
C ALA A 286 -12.93 4.21 -7.48
N TYR A 287 -14.05 4.92 -7.49
CA TYR A 287 -15.21 4.55 -6.69
C TYR A 287 -16.12 3.60 -7.45
N GLY A 288 -16.53 2.56 -6.76
CA GLY A 288 -17.36 1.51 -7.33
C GLY A 288 -17.54 0.36 -6.36
N ARG A 289 -17.92 -0.79 -6.87
CA ARG A 289 -18.19 -2.00 -6.08
C ARG A 289 -17.60 -3.25 -6.73
N ASN A 290 -17.39 -4.27 -5.92
CA ASN A 290 -17.06 -5.60 -6.44
C ASN A 290 -18.25 -6.13 -7.24
N VAL A 291 -17.98 -6.72 -8.39
CA VAL A 291 -18.99 -7.51 -9.10
C VAL A 291 -19.17 -8.80 -8.30
N THR A 292 -20.36 -9.00 -7.76
CA THR A 292 -20.69 -10.27 -7.09
C THR A 292 -20.83 -11.32 -8.18
N GLU A 293 -20.01 -12.35 -8.16
CA GLU A 293 -20.26 -13.52 -8.99
C GLU A 293 -21.64 -14.07 -8.59
N ILE A 294 -22.58 -14.02 -9.52
CA ILE A 294 -23.86 -14.69 -9.35
C ILE A 294 -23.52 -16.18 -9.50
N GLY A 295 -23.34 -16.85 -8.35
CA GLY A 295 -23.12 -18.30 -8.26
C GLY A 295 -24.39 -19.11 -8.61
#